data_24e60ff61ea62f0ba82d2c36b50f671b
#
_entry.id   24e60ff61ea62f0ba82d2c36b50f671b
#
_cell.length_a   1.000
_cell.length_b   1.000
_cell.length_c   1.000
_cell.angle_alpha   90.00
_cell.angle_beta   90.00
_cell.angle_gamma   90.00
#
_symmetry.space_group_name_H-M   'P 1'
#
loop_
_entity.id
_entity.type
_entity.pdbx_description
1 polymer ?
#
loop_
_entity_poly.entity_id
_entity_poly.type
_entity_poly.pdbx_seq_one_letter_code
_entity_poly.pdbx_strand_id
1 'polypeptide(L)'
;MNEKKVGLSDTTKAKTEPKTFRRNPIIGTKFTIAISSAKGGVGKSTFASNLALALKKMDLNIGLLDADIYGPSLPKLFSINEKPESDGQKLKPILKYGIQCMSIGFLTEEQTPMIWRGPMVISAIKTFTQKVLWENLDFLIVDMPPGTGDTQLTFAQEINMDGV
;
A
#
# COMPACT_ATOMS: atom_id res chain seq x y z
N MET A 1 -32.95 57.83 31.92
CA MET A 1 -31.92 57.64 30.87
C MET A 1 -31.20 56.35 31.22
N ASN A 2 -31.53 55.27 30.50
CA ASN A 2 -30.95 53.95 30.72
C ASN A 2 -30.17 53.53 29.47
N GLU A 3 -28.87 53.57 29.58
CA GLU A 3 -27.97 53.08 28.54
C GLU A 3 -27.86 51.55 28.61
N LYS A 4 -28.34 50.85 27.60
CA LYS A 4 -28.12 49.42 27.40
C LYS A 4 -26.74 49.19 26.80
N LYS A 5 -25.84 48.61 27.59
CA LYS A 5 -24.58 48.02 27.07
C LYS A 5 -24.87 46.79 26.26
N VAL A 6 -24.53 46.83 24.97
CA VAL A 6 -24.54 45.69 24.06
C VAL A 6 -23.27 44.89 24.30
N GLY A 7 -23.43 43.64 24.77
CA GLY A 7 -22.31 42.72 24.97
C GLY A 7 -21.85 42.16 23.60
N LEU A 8 -20.57 42.34 23.29
CA LEU A 8 -19.91 41.62 22.19
C LEU A 8 -19.81 40.13 22.56
N SER A 9 -20.40 39.28 21.74
CA SER A 9 -20.24 37.85 21.85
C SER A 9 -18.86 37.46 21.29
N ASP A 10 -18.00 36.93 22.15
CA ASP A 10 -16.75 36.28 21.81
C ASP A 10 -17.03 35.05 20.92
N THR A 11 -16.73 35.15 19.62
CA THR A 11 -16.68 34.01 18.74
C THR A 11 -15.37 33.26 19.00
N THR A 12 -15.39 32.31 19.89
CA THR A 12 -14.31 31.35 20.09
C THR A 12 -14.13 30.53 18.82
N LYS A 13 -13.12 30.87 18.00
CA LYS A 13 -12.65 30.04 16.90
C LYS A 13 -12.18 28.71 17.46
N ALA A 14 -12.98 27.65 17.28
CA ALA A 14 -12.56 26.29 17.51
C ALA A 14 -11.31 26.03 16.66
N LYS A 15 -10.15 25.89 17.31
CA LYS A 15 -8.94 25.38 16.67
C LYS A 15 -9.22 23.93 16.31
N THR A 16 -9.52 23.67 15.04
CA THR A 16 -9.49 22.32 14.48
C THR A 16 -8.04 21.86 14.49
N GLU A 17 -7.67 21.03 15.45
CA GLU A 17 -6.39 20.33 15.41
C GLU A 17 -6.35 19.48 14.13
N PRO A 18 -5.23 19.49 13.40
CA PRO A 18 -5.10 18.65 12.21
C PRO A 18 -5.27 17.19 12.67
N LYS A 19 -6.21 16.47 12.07
CA LYS A 19 -6.35 15.02 12.25
C LYS A 19 -5.05 14.38 11.79
N THR A 20 -4.17 14.05 12.71
CA THR A 20 -3.01 13.20 12.45
C THR A 20 -3.55 11.84 12.05
N PHE A 21 -3.51 11.53 10.75
CA PHE A 21 -3.79 10.19 10.27
C PHE A 21 -2.74 9.25 10.89
N ARG A 22 -3.18 8.41 11.83
CA ARG A 22 -2.33 7.35 12.36
C ARG A 22 -2.18 6.30 11.26
N ARG A 23 -1.12 6.41 10.49
CA ARG A 23 -0.73 5.40 9.52
C ARG A 23 -0.22 4.18 10.26
N ASN A 24 -0.73 3.01 9.93
CA ASN A 24 -0.29 1.78 10.56
C ASN A 24 1.01 1.30 9.89
N PRO A 25 2.09 1.07 10.66
CA PRO A 25 3.27 0.43 10.10
C PRO A 25 2.93 -0.99 9.65
N ILE A 26 3.55 -1.44 8.57
CA ILE A 26 3.44 -2.83 8.13
C ILE A 26 4.33 -3.68 9.02
N ILE A 27 3.71 -4.63 9.74
CA ILE A 27 4.43 -5.49 10.68
C ILE A 27 5.45 -6.35 9.93
N GLY A 28 6.66 -6.45 10.48
CA GLY A 28 7.76 -7.23 9.89
C GLY A 28 8.62 -6.47 8.89
N THR A 29 8.40 -5.13 8.72
CA THR A 29 9.19 -4.28 7.84
C THR A 29 9.86 -3.14 8.62
N LYS A 30 11.09 -2.78 8.24
CA LYS A 30 11.78 -1.59 8.79
C LYS A 30 11.36 -0.32 8.03
N PHE A 31 11.42 -0.38 6.69
CA PHE A 31 11.08 0.73 5.82
C PHE A 31 10.14 0.30 4.69
N THR A 32 9.19 1.16 4.35
CA THR A 32 8.25 0.94 3.24
C THR A 32 8.44 2.05 2.20
N ILE A 33 8.77 1.66 0.97
CA ILE A 33 9.01 2.58 -0.15
C ILE A 33 7.96 2.32 -1.23
N ALA A 34 7.21 3.35 -1.59
CA ALA A 34 6.23 3.28 -2.67
C ALA A 34 6.85 3.67 -4.01
N ILE A 35 6.53 2.93 -5.06
CA ILE A 35 6.84 3.30 -6.44
C ILE A 35 5.54 3.72 -7.10
N SER A 36 5.48 4.99 -7.47
CA SER A 36 4.29 5.63 -8.00
C SER A 36 4.55 6.23 -9.39
N SER A 37 3.52 6.36 -10.19
CA SER A 37 3.58 7.06 -11.48
C SER A 37 2.24 7.72 -11.80
N ALA A 38 2.28 8.92 -12.41
CA ALA A 38 1.08 9.63 -12.83
C ALA A 38 0.37 8.94 -14.01
N LYS A 39 1.10 8.18 -14.83
CA LYS A 39 0.58 7.50 -16.02
C LYS A 39 0.86 6.01 -15.97
N GLY A 40 -0.06 5.20 -16.52
CA GLY A 40 0.16 3.79 -16.78
C GLY A 40 1.16 3.55 -17.92
N GLY A 41 1.79 2.37 -17.94
CA GLY A 41 2.65 1.94 -19.04
C GLY A 41 4.04 2.58 -19.11
N VAL A 42 4.46 3.34 -18.08
CA VAL A 42 5.78 4.02 -18.05
C VAL A 42 6.92 3.16 -17.48
N GLY A 43 6.65 1.89 -17.16
CA GLY A 43 7.65 0.98 -16.60
C GLY A 43 7.73 0.95 -15.07
N LYS A 44 6.74 1.48 -14.35
CA LYS A 44 6.66 1.51 -12.88
C LYS A 44 6.94 0.14 -12.25
N SER A 45 6.20 -0.88 -12.63
CA SER A 45 6.32 -2.24 -12.09
C SER A 45 7.65 -2.90 -12.46
N THR A 46 8.16 -2.63 -13.67
CA THR A 46 9.50 -3.05 -14.08
C THR A 46 10.56 -2.41 -13.21
N PHE A 47 10.43 -1.11 -12.91
CA PHE A 47 11.34 -0.40 -12.02
C PHE A 47 11.27 -0.98 -10.60
N ALA A 48 10.08 -1.14 -10.02
CA ALA A 48 9.87 -1.70 -8.68
C ALA A 48 10.52 -3.09 -8.54
N SER A 49 10.29 -3.95 -9.53
CA SER A 49 10.86 -5.31 -9.58
C SER A 49 12.39 -5.30 -9.65
N ASN A 50 12.98 -4.47 -10.52
CA ASN A 50 14.43 -4.37 -10.66
C ASN A 50 15.08 -3.73 -9.43
N LEU A 51 14.43 -2.73 -8.80
CA LEU A 51 14.91 -2.14 -7.55
C LEU A 51 14.95 -3.20 -6.44
N ALA A 52 13.88 -3.99 -6.28
CA ALA A 52 13.83 -5.07 -5.30
C ALA A 52 14.96 -6.10 -5.53
N LEU A 53 15.19 -6.50 -6.78
CA LEU A 53 16.26 -7.43 -7.13
C LEU A 53 17.66 -6.82 -6.90
N ALA A 54 17.85 -5.53 -7.20
CA ALA A 54 19.11 -4.84 -6.96
C ALA A 54 19.44 -4.74 -5.46
N LEU A 55 18.46 -4.37 -4.64
CA LEU A 55 18.61 -4.31 -3.19
C LEU A 55 18.87 -5.70 -2.60
N LYS A 56 18.21 -6.75 -3.13
CA LYS A 56 18.48 -8.13 -2.71
C LYS A 56 19.93 -8.56 -2.99
N LYS A 57 20.53 -8.12 -4.09
CA LYS A 57 21.95 -8.37 -4.40
C LYS A 57 22.92 -7.68 -3.43
N MET A 58 22.43 -6.73 -2.62
CA MET A 58 23.18 -6.08 -1.54
C MET A 58 22.98 -6.78 -0.19
N ASP A 59 22.51 -8.03 -0.19
CA ASP A 59 22.22 -8.87 0.99
C ASP A 59 21.14 -8.30 1.93
N LEU A 60 20.28 -7.40 1.43
CA LEU A 60 19.15 -6.89 2.18
C LEU A 60 17.95 -7.85 2.11
N ASN A 61 17.14 -7.86 3.16
CA ASN A 61 15.89 -8.60 3.19
C ASN A 61 14.78 -7.75 2.57
N ILE A 62 14.28 -8.19 1.43
CA ILE A 62 13.37 -7.40 0.60
C ILE A 62 12.02 -8.09 0.46
N GLY A 63 10.95 -7.28 0.63
CA GLY A 63 9.60 -7.59 0.21
C GLY A 63 9.22 -6.79 -1.04
N LEU A 64 8.40 -7.38 -1.89
CA LEU A 64 7.81 -6.72 -3.05
C LEU A 64 6.29 -6.95 -3.03
N LEU A 65 5.54 -5.86 -2.87
CA LEU A 65 4.09 -5.85 -2.89
C LEU A 65 3.60 -5.19 -4.18
N ASP A 66 2.93 -5.95 -5.02
CA ASP A 66 2.20 -5.44 -6.18
C ASP A 66 0.76 -5.10 -5.75
N ALA A 67 0.51 -3.82 -5.61
CA ALA A 67 -0.76 -3.25 -5.19
C ALA A 67 -1.57 -2.66 -6.36
N ASP A 68 -1.14 -2.88 -7.61
CA ASP A 68 -1.85 -2.40 -8.79
C ASP A 68 -3.11 -3.25 -9.06
N ILE A 69 -4.23 -2.78 -8.53
CA ILE A 69 -5.53 -3.47 -8.64
C ILE A 69 -6.08 -3.51 -10.07
N TYR A 70 -5.59 -2.66 -10.97
CA TYR A 70 -6.06 -2.57 -12.35
C TYR A 70 -5.26 -3.44 -13.31
N GLY A 71 -4.02 -3.76 -12.95
CA GLY A 71 -3.14 -4.55 -13.82
C GLY A 71 -2.00 -5.19 -13.04
N PRO A 72 -2.31 -6.17 -12.15
CA PRO A 72 -1.25 -6.81 -11.38
C PRO A 72 -0.25 -7.48 -12.32
N SER A 73 1.02 -7.14 -12.14
CA SER A 73 2.09 -7.52 -13.06
C SER A 73 3.12 -8.46 -12.45
N LEU A 74 3.26 -8.48 -11.13
CA LEU A 74 4.26 -9.27 -10.42
C LEU A 74 4.19 -10.76 -10.71
N PRO A 75 3.00 -11.43 -10.75
CA PRO A 75 2.92 -12.84 -11.08
C PRO A 75 3.56 -13.15 -12.45
N LYS A 76 3.32 -12.29 -13.43
CA LYS A 76 3.85 -12.41 -14.78
C LYS A 76 5.35 -12.12 -14.85
N LEU A 77 5.80 -11.01 -14.22
CA LEU A 77 7.20 -10.58 -14.23
C LEU A 77 8.13 -11.60 -13.56
N PHE A 78 7.66 -12.23 -12.48
CA PHE A 78 8.44 -13.20 -11.71
C PHE A 78 8.12 -14.66 -12.05
N SER A 79 7.23 -14.91 -13.03
CA SER A 79 6.76 -16.26 -13.39
C SER A 79 6.29 -17.04 -12.17
N ILE A 80 5.42 -16.43 -11.38
CA ILE A 80 4.80 -17.02 -10.19
C ILE A 80 3.42 -17.52 -10.58
N ASN A 81 3.22 -18.84 -10.52
CA ASN A 81 1.95 -19.49 -10.85
C ASN A 81 1.25 -20.07 -9.61
N GLU A 82 1.96 -20.13 -8.49
CA GLU A 82 1.41 -20.58 -7.21
C GLU A 82 0.63 -19.46 -6.52
N LYS A 83 -0.32 -19.87 -5.67
CA LYS A 83 -1.03 -18.97 -4.76
C LYS A 83 -0.33 -18.95 -3.39
N PRO A 84 -0.37 -17.82 -2.66
CA PRO A 84 0.17 -17.76 -1.30
C PRO A 84 -0.55 -18.73 -0.38
N GLU A 85 0.21 -19.41 0.47
CA GLU A 85 -0.35 -20.26 1.52
C GLU A 85 -1.12 -19.42 2.53
N SER A 86 -2.25 -19.95 3.02
CA SER A 86 -3.07 -19.32 4.05
C SER A 86 -3.46 -20.32 5.11
N ASP A 87 -3.40 -19.88 6.37
CA ASP A 87 -3.97 -20.62 7.51
C ASP A 87 -5.42 -20.19 7.82
N GLY A 88 -6.06 -19.42 6.91
CA GLY A 88 -7.39 -18.83 7.08
C GLY A 88 -7.38 -17.45 7.75
N GLN A 89 -6.30 -17.06 8.43
CA GLN A 89 -6.15 -15.74 9.05
C GLN A 89 -4.99 -14.93 8.46
N LYS A 90 -3.89 -15.60 8.15
CA LYS A 90 -2.65 -15.01 7.64
C LYS A 90 -2.29 -15.58 6.28
N LEU A 91 -1.59 -14.75 5.49
CA LEU A 91 -1.07 -15.09 4.18
C LEU A 91 0.45 -15.11 4.24
N LYS A 92 1.05 -16.21 3.82
CA LYS A 92 2.50 -16.33 3.72
C LYS A 92 2.94 -15.79 2.36
N PRO A 93 3.84 -14.79 2.30
CA PRO A 93 4.34 -14.30 1.02
C PRO A 93 5.10 -15.39 0.27
N ILE A 94 5.02 -15.35 -1.05
CA ILE A 94 5.74 -16.29 -1.92
C ILE A 94 7.20 -15.87 -1.99
N LEU A 95 8.11 -16.80 -1.73
CA LEU A 95 9.54 -16.52 -1.84
C LEU A 95 10.02 -16.80 -3.27
N LYS A 96 10.41 -15.74 -3.99
CA LYS A 96 10.94 -15.83 -5.34
C LYS A 96 12.21 -14.99 -5.49
N TYR A 97 13.26 -15.55 -6.05
CA TYR A 97 14.59 -14.91 -6.15
C TYR A 97 15.13 -14.35 -4.83
N GLY A 98 14.75 -14.97 -3.69
CA GLY A 98 15.11 -14.49 -2.36
C GLY A 98 14.34 -13.25 -1.89
N ILE A 99 13.28 -12.87 -2.58
CA ILE A 99 12.38 -11.74 -2.27
C ILE A 99 11.04 -12.30 -1.80
N GLN A 100 10.48 -11.76 -0.73
CA GLN A 100 9.13 -12.06 -0.28
C GLN A 100 8.13 -11.31 -1.16
N CYS A 101 7.34 -12.03 -1.93
CA CYS A 101 6.43 -11.50 -2.95
C CYS A 101 4.97 -11.62 -2.54
N MET A 102 4.20 -10.56 -2.71
CA MET A 102 2.74 -10.56 -2.60
C MET A 102 2.15 -9.69 -3.70
N SER A 103 1.04 -10.12 -4.26
CA SER A 103 0.31 -9.37 -5.30
C SER A 103 -1.19 -9.44 -5.07
N ILE A 104 -1.88 -8.38 -5.41
CA ILE A 104 -3.34 -8.39 -5.49
C ILE A 104 -3.82 -9.45 -6.50
N GLY A 105 -3.01 -9.71 -7.53
CA GLY A 105 -3.29 -10.74 -8.52
C GLY A 105 -3.38 -12.16 -7.95
N PHE A 106 -2.74 -12.44 -6.81
CA PHE A 106 -2.87 -13.73 -6.14
C PHE A 106 -4.19 -13.91 -5.39
N LEU A 107 -4.86 -12.79 -5.06
CA LEU A 107 -6.10 -12.77 -4.29
C LEU A 107 -7.35 -12.71 -5.17
N THR A 108 -7.16 -12.54 -6.46
CA THR A 108 -8.24 -12.48 -7.46
C THR A 108 -8.28 -13.78 -8.26
N GLU A 109 -9.47 -14.21 -8.65
CA GLU A 109 -9.62 -15.31 -9.61
C GLU A 109 -9.40 -14.76 -11.02
N GLU A 110 -8.50 -15.37 -11.78
CA GLU A 110 -8.04 -14.89 -13.11
C GLU A 110 -9.18 -14.70 -14.15
N GLN A 111 -10.35 -15.28 -13.92
CA GLN A 111 -11.44 -15.32 -14.92
C GLN A 111 -12.61 -14.41 -14.59
N THR A 112 -12.64 -13.76 -13.44
CA THR A 112 -13.77 -12.90 -13.07
C THR A 112 -13.38 -11.44 -13.14
N PRO A 113 -13.91 -10.64 -14.10
CA PRO A 113 -13.72 -9.20 -14.11
C PRO A 113 -14.25 -8.61 -12.81
N MET A 114 -13.35 -8.21 -11.93
CA MET A 114 -13.73 -7.63 -10.64
C MET A 114 -13.79 -6.11 -10.78
N ILE A 115 -14.95 -5.53 -10.48
CA ILE A 115 -15.09 -4.08 -10.40
C ILE A 115 -14.63 -3.63 -9.02
N TRP A 116 -13.43 -3.06 -8.95
CA TRP A 116 -12.89 -2.54 -7.71
C TRP A 116 -13.66 -1.29 -7.26
N ARG A 117 -14.29 -1.39 -6.10
CA ARG A 117 -14.97 -0.27 -5.42
C ARG A 117 -14.16 0.11 -4.19
N GLY A 118 -14.28 1.37 -3.74
CA GLY A 118 -13.54 1.89 -2.59
C GLY A 118 -13.45 0.95 -1.38
N PRO A 119 -14.55 0.36 -0.87
CA PRO A 119 -14.48 -0.59 0.24
C PRO A 119 -13.64 -1.84 -0.02
N MET A 120 -13.60 -2.32 -1.27
CA MET A 120 -12.78 -3.48 -1.66
C MET A 120 -11.30 -3.13 -1.69
N VAL A 121 -10.96 -1.94 -2.17
CA VAL A 121 -9.58 -1.41 -2.15
C VAL A 121 -9.07 -1.33 -0.71
N ILE A 122 -9.85 -0.75 0.19
CA ILE A 122 -9.52 -0.66 1.62
C ILE A 122 -9.34 -2.05 2.24
N SER A 123 -10.21 -3.00 1.90
CA SER A 123 -10.10 -4.39 2.37
C SER A 123 -8.81 -5.06 1.89
N ALA A 124 -8.44 -4.87 0.63
CA ALA A 124 -7.18 -5.39 0.08
C ALA A 124 -5.96 -4.78 0.78
N ILE A 125 -5.95 -3.46 0.99
CA ILE A 125 -4.89 -2.76 1.72
C ILE A 125 -4.75 -3.34 3.14
N LYS A 126 -5.85 -3.50 3.86
CA LYS A 126 -5.85 -4.11 5.19
C LYS A 126 -5.32 -5.54 5.17
N THR A 127 -5.64 -6.30 4.14
CA THR A 127 -5.07 -7.65 3.97
C THR A 127 -3.55 -7.58 3.84
N PHE A 128 -3.01 -6.72 3.01
CA PHE A 128 -1.56 -6.60 2.80
C PHE A 128 -0.81 -6.07 4.03
N THR A 129 -1.42 -5.15 4.78
CA THR A 129 -0.78 -4.53 5.94
C THR A 129 -0.91 -5.37 7.22
N GLN A 130 -1.99 -6.14 7.37
CA GLN A 130 -2.33 -6.80 8.62
C GLN A 130 -2.30 -8.34 8.54
N LYS A 131 -2.53 -8.91 7.35
CA LYS A 131 -2.65 -10.36 7.19
C LYS A 131 -1.45 -11.02 6.51
N VAL A 132 -0.63 -10.27 5.78
CA VAL A 132 0.59 -10.86 5.20
C VAL A 132 1.66 -10.96 6.27
N LEU A 133 2.26 -12.14 6.38
CA LEU A 133 3.37 -12.44 7.30
C LEU A 133 4.70 -12.01 6.65
N TRP A 134 4.96 -10.71 6.64
CA TRP A 134 6.28 -10.23 6.26
C TRP A 134 7.30 -10.54 7.35
N GLU A 135 8.45 -11.11 6.98
CA GLU A 135 9.45 -11.56 7.94
C GLU A 135 10.75 -10.77 7.80
N ASN A 136 11.09 -9.98 8.82
CA ASN A 136 12.39 -9.31 8.98
C ASN A 136 12.85 -8.52 7.74
N LEU A 137 11.95 -7.82 7.07
CA LEU A 137 12.29 -7.02 5.90
C LEU A 137 13.07 -5.75 6.29
N ASP A 138 14.17 -5.48 5.58
CA ASP A 138 14.81 -4.18 5.61
C ASP A 138 13.97 -3.17 4.81
N PHE A 139 13.49 -3.58 3.63
CA PHE A 139 12.61 -2.75 2.80
C PHE A 139 11.44 -3.55 2.24
N LEU A 140 10.26 -2.95 2.29
CA LEU A 140 9.12 -3.36 1.49
C LEU A 140 8.94 -2.36 0.35
N ILE A 141 9.11 -2.84 -0.88
CA ILE A 141 8.84 -2.05 -2.09
C ILE A 141 7.37 -2.27 -2.46
N VAL A 142 6.62 -1.19 -2.56
CA VAL A 142 5.19 -1.21 -2.91
C VAL A 142 5.01 -0.64 -4.31
N ASP A 143 4.63 -1.49 -5.26
CA ASP A 143 4.23 -1.09 -6.62
C ASP A 143 2.79 -0.59 -6.59
N MET A 144 2.63 0.73 -6.63
CA MET A 144 1.34 1.41 -6.47
C MET A 144 0.50 1.37 -7.75
N PRO A 145 -0.83 1.49 -7.67
CA PRO A 145 -1.66 1.74 -8.85
C PRO A 145 -1.20 2.98 -9.61
N PRO A 146 -1.31 3.04 -10.94
CA PRO A 146 -0.99 4.24 -11.70
C PRO A 146 -2.05 5.34 -11.51
N GLY A 147 -1.68 6.58 -11.79
CA GLY A 147 -2.57 7.75 -11.75
C GLY A 147 -2.41 8.60 -10.49
N THR A 148 -3.35 9.53 -10.29
CA THR A 148 -3.40 10.47 -9.16
C THR A 148 -4.76 10.43 -8.45
N GLY A 149 -5.51 9.34 -8.65
CA GLY A 149 -6.90 9.22 -8.20
C GLY A 149 -7.05 8.72 -6.77
N ASP A 150 -8.30 8.49 -6.39
CA ASP A 150 -8.73 8.12 -5.03
C ASP A 150 -8.04 6.85 -4.52
N THR A 151 -7.71 5.91 -5.40
CA THR A 151 -7.02 4.67 -5.03
C THR A 151 -5.63 4.93 -4.47
N GLN A 152 -4.83 5.79 -5.12
CA GLN A 152 -3.51 6.17 -4.61
C GLN A 152 -3.61 6.93 -3.29
N LEU A 153 -4.57 7.86 -3.19
CA LEU A 153 -4.81 8.58 -1.94
C LEU A 153 -5.20 7.62 -0.80
N THR A 154 -6.04 6.63 -1.09
CA THR A 154 -6.43 5.61 -0.11
C THR A 154 -5.21 4.81 0.36
N PHE A 155 -4.35 4.36 -0.56
CA PHE A 155 -3.09 3.68 -0.20
C PHE A 155 -2.20 4.57 0.67
N ALA A 156 -1.99 5.84 0.27
CA ALA A 156 -1.15 6.78 1.01
C ALA A 156 -1.71 7.14 2.40
N GLN A 157 -3.02 7.03 2.60
CA GLN A 157 -3.67 7.26 3.89
C GLN A 157 -3.59 6.05 4.83
N GLU A 158 -3.69 4.84 4.28
CA GLU A 158 -3.77 3.59 5.06
C GLU A 158 -2.39 2.99 5.37
N ILE A 159 -1.38 3.24 4.54
CA ILE A 159 -0.04 2.68 4.70
C ILE A 159 0.94 3.76 5.14
N ASN A 160 1.75 3.44 6.15
CA ASN A 160 2.90 4.27 6.49
C ASN A 160 4.01 4.04 5.46
N MET A 161 4.28 5.03 4.62
CA MET A 161 5.34 5.00 3.62
C MET A 161 6.46 5.93 4.07
N ASP A 162 7.69 5.40 4.10
CA ASP A 162 8.89 6.14 4.50
C ASP A 162 9.49 6.91 3.33
N GLY A 163 9.13 6.52 2.08
CA GLY A 163 9.53 7.18 0.84
C GLY A 163 8.60 6.86 -0.33
N VAL A 164 8.59 7.75 -1.33
CA VAL A 164 7.85 7.62 -2.59
C VAL A 164 8.76 8.04 -3.75
#